data_9736d969337df9fbba0735e935babb83
#
_entry.id   9736d969337df9fbba0735e935babb83
#
_cell.length_a   1.000
_cell.length_b   1.000
_cell.length_c   1.000
_cell.angle_alpha   90.00
_cell.angle_beta   90.00
_cell.angle_gamma   90.00
#
_symmetry.space_group_name_H-M   'P 1'
#
loop_
_entity.id
_entity.type
_entity.pdbx_description
1 polymer ?
#
loop_
_entity_poly.entity_id
_entity_poly.type
_entity_poly.pdbx_seq_one_letter_code
_entity_poly.pdbx_strand_id
1 'polypeptide(L)'
;APRSSFEDTVKKTAAEAAQKSDRPTSSQGIKLTPLEREIDVDQIQYEHINIHLDRNLGAAHIMIQGPAKLPPDDVSAINPMGDRFWPLALARQIDDAILHLRLNETEIGTWVFHTQGDGNMVAAYDNLLLENASDWLVREIILYLKRTLKRLDVSSRSLVTLIEPGSCFTGTLLELVLAADRSFMLDGLFEDQPESVSAFLRPTSMNFGPLPMVNGIT
;
A
#
# COMPACT_ATOMS: atom_id res chain seq x y z
N ALA A 1 -25.38 16.31 23.15
CA ALA A 1 -26.11 17.57 22.92
C ALA A 1 -27.53 17.28 22.44
N PRO A 2 -28.54 18.08 22.81
CA PRO A 2 -29.88 17.97 22.22
C PRO A 2 -29.84 18.16 20.71
N ARG A 3 -30.78 17.53 19.98
CA ARG A 3 -30.82 17.62 18.51
C ARG A 3 -30.89 19.09 18.02
N SER A 4 -31.60 19.96 18.75
CA SER A 4 -31.72 21.38 18.39
C SER A 4 -30.42 22.20 18.49
N SER A 5 -29.43 21.73 19.28
CA SER A 5 -28.14 22.41 19.47
C SER A 5 -26.97 21.58 18.99
N PHE A 6 -27.23 20.48 18.28
CA PHE A 6 -26.17 19.56 17.89
C PHE A 6 -25.14 20.20 16.95
N GLU A 7 -25.60 20.88 15.90
CA GLU A 7 -24.70 21.54 14.93
C GLU A 7 -23.85 22.62 15.59
N ASP A 8 -24.45 23.46 16.44
CA ASP A 8 -23.73 24.52 17.14
C ASP A 8 -22.71 23.95 18.13
N THR A 9 -23.07 22.86 18.81
CA THR A 9 -22.14 22.16 19.70
C THR A 9 -20.97 21.57 18.92
N VAL A 10 -21.23 20.93 17.78
CA VAL A 10 -20.16 20.39 16.91
C VAL A 10 -19.23 21.50 16.41
N LYS A 11 -19.79 22.60 15.89
CA LYS A 11 -18.99 23.76 15.41
C LYS A 11 -18.14 24.34 16.53
N LYS A 12 -18.72 24.53 17.72
CA LYS A 12 -18.00 25.05 18.89
C LYS A 12 -16.86 24.12 19.30
N THR A 13 -17.13 22.82 19.44
CA THR A 13 -16.12 21.82 19.83
C THR A 13 -15.00 21.72 18.80
N ALA A 14 -15.34 21.75 17.51
CA ALA A 14 -14.35 21.75 16.42
C ALA A 14 -13.47 23.01 16.45
N ALA A 15 -14.05 24.17 16.68
CA ALA A 15 -13.29 25.43 16.81
C ALA A 15 -12.35 25.42 18.03
N GLU A 16 -12.82 24.92 19.19
CA GLU A 16 -11.99 24.77 20.39
C GLU A 16 -10.84 23.77 20.16
N ALA A 17 -11.07 22.67 19.44
CA ALA A 17 -10.04 21.71 19.08
C ALA A 17 -9.02 22.33 18.10
N ALA A 18 -9.49 23.10 17.11
CA ALA A 18 -8.61 23.77 16.16
C ALA A 18 -7.70 24.82 16.84
N GLN A 19 -8.20 25.54 17.87
CA GLN A 19 -7.38 26.50 18.63
C GLN A 19 -6.27 25.83 19.45
N LYS A 20 -6.44 24.56 19.81
CA LYS A 20 -5.44 23.78 20.56
C LYS A 20 -4.47 23.04 19.65
N SER A 21 -4.66 23.13 18.33
CA SER A 21 -3.80 22.46 17.37
C SER A 21 -2.42 23.14 17.32
N ASP A 22 -1.39 22.33 17.32
CA ASP A 22 0.00 22.74 17.12
C ASP A 22 0.39 22.83 15.63
N ARG A 23 -0.56 22.54 14.73
CA ARG A 23 -0.33 22.62 13.28
C ARG A 23 -0.13 24.09 12.85
N PRO A 24 0.91 24.38 12.04
CA PRO A 24 1.10 25.70 11.49
C PRO A 24 -0.13 26.13 10.66
N THR A 25 -0.63 27.35 10.86
CA THR A 25 -1.78 27.89 10.13
C THR A 25 -1.50 28.11 8.64
N SER A 26 -0.21 28.19 8.26
CA SER A 26 0.24 28.31 6.87
C SER A 26 0.43 26.95 6.17
N SER A 27 0.24 25.83 6.87
CA SER A 27 0.42 24.51 6.28
C SER A 27 -0.59 24.27 5.18
N GLN A 28 -0.11 23.88 4.01
CA GLN A 28 -0.95 23.47 2.89
C GLN A 28 -0.93 21.95 2.76
N GLY A 29 -2.11 21.35 2.58
CA GLY A 29 -2.24 19.94 2.24
C GLY A 29 -2.02 19.68 0.77
N ILE A 30 -2.04 18.42 0.38
CA ILE A 30 -2.10 17.99 -1.02
C ILE A 30 -3.56 17.78 -1.43
N LYS A 31 -3.83 17.90 -2.73
CA LYS A 31 -5.13 17.53 -3.30
C LYS A 31 -5.09 16.05 -3.68
N LEU A 32 -6.08 15.28 -3.20
CA LEU A 32 -6.28 13.92 -3.65
C LEU A 32 -7.29 13.93 -4.80
N THR A 33 -6.89 13.35 -5.95
CA THR A 33 -7.82 13.12 -7.08
C THR A 33 -8.68 11.88 -6.81
N PRO A 34 -9.86 11.75 -7.44
CA PRO A 34 -10.60 10.50 -7.42
C PRO A 34 -9.69 9.34 -7.86
N LEU A 35 -9.82 8.19 -7.20
CA LEU A 35 -9.07 7.00 -7.56
C LEU A 35 -9.65 6.43 -8.86
N GLU A 36 -8.83 6.38 -9.90
CA GLU A 36 -9.20 5.76 -11.16
C GLU A 36 -9.06 4.25 -11.06
N ARG A 37 -10.10 3.53 -11.46
CA ARG A 37 -10.13 2.08 -11.54
C ARG A 37 -11.14 1.63 -12.58
N GLU A 38 -10.84 0.54 -13.24
CA GLU A 38 -11.75 -0.17 -14.13
C GLU A 38 -12.16 -1.49 -13.49
N ILE A 39 -13.45 -1.78 -13.45
CA ILE A 39 -14.00 -3.01 -12.88
C ILE A 39 -14.78 -3.73 -13.96
N ASP A 40 -14.38 -4.95 -14.24
CA ASP A 40 -15.07 -5.90 -15.11
C ASP A 40 -15.48 -7.13 -14.29
N VAL A 41 -16.13 -8.11 -14.93
CA VAL A 41 -16.67 -9.31 -14.27
C VAL A 41 -15.60 -10.07 -13.46
N ASP A 42 -14.41 -10.25 -14.05
CA ASP A 42 -13.32 -11.02 -13.45
C ASP A 42 -12.02 -10.24 -13.33
N GLN A 43 -12.09 -8.91 -13.49
CA GLN A 43 -10.89 -8.09 -13.44
C GLN A 43 -11.15 -6.73 -12.78
N ILE A 44 -10.18 -6.29 -11.97
CA ILE A 44 -10.14 -4.94 -11.41
C ILE A 44 -8.76 -4.37 -11.70
N GLN A 45 -8.72 -3.24 -12.41
CA GLN A 45 -7.48 -2.63 -12.85
C GLN A 45 -7.32 -1.23 -12.27
N TYR A 46 -6.16 -0.99 -11.68
CA TYR A 46 -5.64 0.31 -11.24
C TYR A 46 -4.34 0.62 -12.00
N GLU A 47 -3.75 1.76 -11.76
CA GLU A 47 -2.45 2.14 -12.34
C GLU A 47 -1.31 1.19 -11.93
N HIS A 48 -1.26 0.78 -10.65
CA HIS A 48 -0.19 -0.05 -10.10
C HIS A 48 -0.65 -1.43 -9.65
N ILE A 49 -1.92 -1.74 -9.74
CA ILE A 49 -2.47 -3.02 -9.30
C ILE A 49 -3.40 -3.56 -10.38
N ASN A 50 -3.24 -4.85 -10.68
CA ASN A 50 -4.18 -5.59 -11.50
C ASN A 50 -4.66 -6.81 -10.70
N ILE A 51 -5.97 -7.01 -10.63
CA ILE A 51 -6.59 -8.11 -9.91
C ILE A 51 -7.37 -8.95 -10.90
N HIS A 52 -7.07 -10.23 -10.94
CA HIS A 52 -7.84 -11.23 -11.68
C HIS A 52 -8.57 -12.14 -10.70
N LEU A 53 -9.88 -12.32 -10.89
CA LEU A 53 -10.75 -13.11 -10.04
C LEU A 53 -10.97 -14.49 -10.68
N ASP A 54 -10.37 -15.53 -10.12
CA ASP A 54 -10.72 -16.91 -10.43
C ASP A 54 -11.89 -17.34 -9.53
N ARG A 55 -13.10 -17.16 -10.03
CA ARG A 55 -14.32 -17.47 -9.29
C ARG A 55 -14.50 -18.98 -9.05
N ASN A 56 -13.93 -19.83 -9.92
CA ASN A 56 -14.02 -21.29 -9.76
C ASN A 56 -13.17 -21.77 -8.58
N LEU A 57 -12.01 -21.15 -8.39
CA LEU A 57 -11.11 -21.45 -7.27
C LEU A 57 -11.41 -20.60 -6.03
N GLY A 58 -12.28 -19.58 -6.14
CA GLY A 58 -12.52 -18.62 -5.06
C GLY A 58 -11.26 -17.81 -4.71
N ALA A 59 -10.44 -17.50 -5.72
CA ALA A 59 -9.15 -16.84 -5.55
C ALA A 59 -9.08 -15.51 -6.32
N ALA A 60 -8.40 -14.51 -5.73
CA ALA A 60 -8.02 -13.28 -6.39
C ALA A 60 -6.49 -13.25 -6.56
N HIS A 61 -6.02 -13.17 -7.79
CA HIS A 61 -4.61 -12.94 -8.13
C HIS A 61 -4.36 -11.44 -8.20
N ILE A 62 -3.56 -10.92 -7.28
CA ILE A 62 -3.29 -9.50 -7.11
C ILE A 62 -1.86 -9.23 -7.56
N MET A 63 -1.70 -8.70 -8.76
CA MET A 63 -0.41 -8.30 -9.32
C MET A 63 -0.13 -6.85 -8.96
N ILE A 64 0.96 -6.59 -8.25
CA ILE A 64 1.41 -5.25 -7.87
C ILE A 64 2.64 -4.88 -8.67
N GLN A 65 2.58 -3.74 -9.35
CA GLN A 65 3.70 -3.18 -10.12
C GLN A 65 4.58 -2.32 -9.21
N GLY A 66 5.86 -2.65 -9.15
CA GLY A 66 6.86 -1.79 -8.54
C GLY A 66 6.99 -0.44 -9.26
N PRO A 67 7.70 0.53 -8.67
CA PRO A 67 7.88 1.83 -9.30
C PRO A 67 8.68 1.71 -10.60
N ALA A 68 8.23 2.41 -11.65
CA ALA A 68 8.89 2.42 -12.95
C ALA A 68 10.04 3.44 -13.06
N LYS A 69 10.18 4.31 -12.05
CA LYS A 69 11.19 5.39 -12.01
C LYS A 69 11.77 5.48 -10.61
N LEU A 70 12.99 5.97 -10.51
CA LEU A 70 13.58 6.31 -9.22
C LEU A 70 12.76 7.41 -8.50
N PRO A 71 12.78 7.41 -7.16
CA PRO A 71 12.16 8.50 -6.40
C PRO A 71 12.84 9.84 -6.74
N PRO A 72 12.19 10.98 -6.45
CA PRO A 72 12.84 12.29 -6.57
C PRO A 72 14.02 12.39 -5.61
N ASP A 73 15.04 13.16 -5.99
CA ASP A 73 16.24 13.37 -5.17
C ASP A 73 15.96 14.21 -3.91
N ASP A 74 14.88 15.00 -3.93
CA ASP A 74 14.54 15.91 -2.83
C ASP A 74 13.08 15.72 -2.40
N VAL A 75 12.88 15.68 -1.07
CA VAL A 75 11.56 15.58 -0.44
C VAL A 75 10.61 16.72 -0.86
N SER A 76 11.13 17.90 -1.17
CA SER A 76 10.34 19.04 -1.63
C SER A 76 9.58 18.77 -2.95
N ALA A 77 10.05 17.82 -3.75
CA ALA A 77 9.39 17.39 -4.98
C ALA A 77 8.18 16.49 -4.73
N ILE A 78 8.02 15.92 -3.53
CA ILE A 78 6.90 15.02 -3.20
C ILE A 78 5.57 15.80 -3.17
N ASN A 79 5.55 16.99 -2.56
CA ASN A 79 4.34 17.81 -2.48
C ASN A 79 3.72 18.16 -3.87
N PRO A 80 4.50 18.62 -4.88
CA PRO A 80 4.00 18.83 -6.23
C PRO A 80 3.52 17.54 -6.94
N MET A 81 4.11 16.39 -6.62
CA MET A 81 3.65 15.10 -7.15
C MET A 81 2.28 14.72 -6.57
N GLY A 82 2.05 15.10 -5.30
CA GLY A 82 0.81 14.82 -4.59
C GLY A 82 0.47 13.33 -4.56
N ASP A 83 -0.75 12.99 -4.92
CA ASP A 83 -1.24 11.61 -4.90
C ASP A 83 -0.71 10.73 -6.05
N ARG A 84 0.09 11.28 -6.96
CA ARG A 84 0.84 10.53 -7.98
C ARG A 84 2.20 10.04 -7.48
N PHE A 85 2.63 10.45 -6.28
CA PHE A 85 3.82 9.90 -5.66
C PHE A 85 3.62 8.41 -5.37
N TRP A 86 4.44 7.54 -5.96
CA TRP A 86 4.19 6.09 -6.02
C TRP A 86 3.79 5.46 -4.68
N PRO A 87 4.44 5.71 -3.52
CA PRO A 87 4.03 5.08 -2.27
C PRO A 87 2.61 5.49 -1.82
N LEU A 88 2.20 6.73 -2.09
CA LEU A 88 0.85 7.20 -1.78
C LEU A 88 -0.17 6.63 -2.77
N ALA A 89 0.14 6.65 -4.06
CA ALA A 89 -0.71 6.05 -5.09
C ALA A 89 -0.95 4.57 -4.80
N LEU A 90 0.12 3.81 -4.53
CA LEU A 90 0.05 2.39 -4.19
C LEU A 90 -0.77 2.15 -2.93
N ALA A 91 -0.52 2.90 -1.83
CA ALA A 91 -1.27 2.75 -0.59
C ALA A 91 -2.78 2.95 -0.80
N ARG A 92 -3.18 3.95 -1.59
CA ARG A 92 -4.58 4.22 -1.93
C ARG A 92 -5.20 3.07 -2.73
N GLN A 93 -4.48 2.53 -3.71
CA GLN A 93 -4.96 1.44 -4.55
C GLN A 93 -5.08 0.13 -3.77
N ILE A 94 -4.10 -0.21 -2.94
CA ILE A 94 -4.18 -1.40 -2.06
C ILE A 94 -5.36 -1.25 -1.07
N ASP A 95 -5.52 -0.08 -0.47
CA ASP A 95 -6.61 0.16 0.50
C ASP A 95 -7.99 -0.02 -0.13
N ASP A 96 -8.19 0.54 -1.33
CA ASP A 96 -9.44 0.40 -2.08
C ASP A 96 -9.66 -1.05 -2.54
N ALA A 97 -8.62 -1.72 -3.04
CA ALA A 97 -8.66 -3.12 -3.47
C ALA A 97 -9.06 -4.06 -2.31
N ILE A 98 -8.45 -3.89 -1.14
CA ILE A 98 -8.80 -4.65 0.07
C ILE A 98 -10.28 -4.46 0.42
N LEU A 99 -10.76 -3.21 0.43
CA LEU A 99 -12.15 -2.92 0.75
C LEU A 99 -13.11 -3.49 -0.30
N HIS A 100 -12.77 -3.36 -1.58
CA HIS A 100 -13.59 -3.93 -2.66
C HIS A 100 -13.70 -5.44 -2.55
N LEU A 101 -12.57 -6.14 -2.45
CA LEU A 101 -12.54 -7.60 -2.35
C LEU A 101 -13.26 -8.12 -1.09
N ARG A 102 -13.17 -7.40 0.02
CA ARG A 102 -13.87 -7.81 1.26
C ARG A 102 -15.37 -7.62 1.22
N LEU A 103 -15.84 -6.55 0.60
CA LEU A 103 -17.24 -6.12 0.68
C LEU A 103 -18.06 -6.55 -0.53
N ASN A 104 -17.44 -6.67 -1.71
CA ASN A 104 -18.15 -6.96 -2.94
C ASN A 104 -17.84 -8.36 -3.49
N GLU A 105 -16.67 -8.94 -3.17
CA GLU A 105 -16.26 -10.27 -3.63
C GLU A 105 -16.23 -11.28 -2.46
N THR A 106 -17.40 -11.51 -1.88
CA THR A 106 -17.55 -12.32 -0.65
C THR A 106 -17.19 -13.78 -0.86
N GLU A 107 -17.33 -14.30 -2.08
CA GLU A 107 -17.02 -15.69 -2.45
C GLU A 107 -15.50 -15.93 -2.65
N ILE A 108 -14.72 -14.85 -2.75
CA ILE A 108 -13.27 -14.93 -2.89
C ILE A 108 -12.64 -15.12 -1.50
N GLY A 109 -12.21 -16.33 -1.22
CA GLY A 109 -11.64 -16.74 0.08
C GLY A 109 -10.11 -16.61 0.16
N THR A 110 -9.42 -16.60 -0.98
CA THR A 110 -7.95 -16.60 -1.06
C THR A 110 -7.47 -15.42 -1.87
N TRP A 111 -6.46 -14.71 -1.36
CA TRP A 111 -5.75 -13.65 -2.08
C TRP A 111 -4.32 -14.08 -2.35
N VAL A 112 -3.95 -14.09 -3.63
CA VAL A 112 -2.62 -14.49 -4.10
C VAL A 112 -1.88 -13.25 -4.59
N PHE A 113 -0.85 -12.85 -3.87
CA PHE A 113 -0.06 -11.67 -4.19
C PHE A 113 1.12 -12.04 -5.09
N HIS A 114 1.28 -11.25 -6.13
CA HIS A 114 2.42 -11.23 -7.03
C HIS A 114 2.98 -9.81 -7.07
N THR A 115 4.26 -9.68 -7.34
CA THR A 115 4.87 -8.37 -7.62
C THR A 115 5.72 -8.48 -8.88
N GLN A 116 5.86 -7.36 -9.60
CA GLN A 116 6.74 -7.27 -10.75
C GLN A 116 7.45 -5.91 -10.75
N GLY A 117 8.76 -5.90 -10.98
CA GLY A 117 9.55 -4.68 -11.05
C GLY A 117 10.96 -4.82 -10.50
N ASP A 118 11.62 -3.67 -10.30
CA ASP A 118 12.97 -3.62 -9.74
C ASP A 118 12.92 -3.35 -8.22
N GLY A 119 13.36 -4.33 -7.42
CA GLY A 119 13.46 -4.19 -5.97
C GLY A 119 14.41 -3.08 -5.51
N ASN A 120 15.39 -2.66 -6.33
CA ASN A 120 16.25 -1.54 -5.99
C ASN A 120 15.47 -0.22 -6.01
N MET A 121 14.51 -0.07 -6.92
CA MET A 121 13.65 1.10 -6.97
C MET A 121 12.73 1.14 -5.74
N VAL A 122 12.15 0.01 -5.34
CA VAL A 122 11.34 -0.07 -4.10
C VAL A 122 12.18 0.33 -2.89
N ALA A 123 13.40 -0.21 -2.75
CA ALA A 123 14.31 0.15 -1.68
C ALA A 123 14.68 1.64 -1.68
N ALA A 124 14.85 2.25 -2.86
CA ALA A 124 15.13 3.68 -2.96
C ALA A 124 13.96 4.55 -2.46
N TYR A 125 12.72 4.16 -2.75
CA TYR A 125 11.53 4.83 -2.19
C TYR A 125 11.45 4.66 -0.68
N ASP A 126 11.69 3.47 -0.15
CA ASP A 126 11.72 3.21 1.29
C ASP A 126 12.76 4.09 2.00
N ASN A 127 13.97 4.20 1.43
CA ASN A 127 15.03 5.04 1.98
C ASN A 127 14.62 6.52 2.00
N LEU A 128 14.07 7.03 0.89
CA LEU A 128 13.56 8.41 0.83
C LEU A 128 12.52 8.68 1.92
N LEU A 129 11.56 7.76 2.12
CA LEU A 129 10.53 7.90 3.15
C LEU A 129 11.16 7.92 4.56
N LEU A 130 12.10 7.01 4.84
CA LEU A 130 12.73 6.91 6.17
C LEU A 130 13.62 8.10 6.50
N GLU A 131 14.42 8.56 5.56
CA GLU A 131 15.32 9.71 5.73
C GLU A 131 14.54 11.02 5.96
N ASN A 132 13.30 11.09 5.46
CA ASN A 132 12.45 12.27 5.55
C ASN A 132 11.19 12.06 6.42
N ALA A 133 11.19 11.11 7.34
CA ALA A 133 10.04 10.76 8.18
C ALA A 133 9.54 11.91 9.09
N SER A 134 10.33 12.97 9.27
CA SER A 134 9.93 14.20 9.96
C SER A 134 9.09 15.15 9.09
N ASP A 135 9.13 15.02 7.75
CA ASP A 135 8.24 15.76 6.86
C ASP A 135 6.79 15.30 7.08
N TRP A 136 5.87 16.26 7.11
CA TRP A 136 4.47 15.96 7.43
C TRP A 136 3.82 15.01 6.42
N LEU A 137 4.07 15.21 5.11
CA LEU A 137 3.45 14.39 4.06
C LEU A 137 4.06 13.00 4.03
N VAL A 138 5.38 12.89 4.16
CA VAL A 138 6.10 11.61 4.23
C VAL A 138 5.61 10.79 5.43
N ARG A 139 5.49 11.44 6.60
CA ARG A 139 4.94 10.80 7.80
C ARG A 139 3.53 10.28 7.58
N GLU A 140 2.64 11.09 6.98
CA GLU A 140 1.27 10.66 6.69
C GLU A 140 1.23 9.49 5.69
N ILE A 141 2.14 9.45 4.71
CA ILE A 141 2.27 8.33 3.77
C ILE A 141 2.70 7.05 4.50
N ILE A 142 3.72 7.12 5.36
CA ILE A 142 4.16 5.96 6.16
C ILE A 142 3.02 5.46 7.06
N LEU A 143 2.28 6.36 7.72
CA LEU A 143 1.14 6.01 8.55
C LEU A 143 -0.02 5.42 7.74
N TYR A 144 -0.21 5.86 6.51
CA TYR A 144 -1.21 5.30 5.63
C TYR A 144 -0.82 3.89 5.17
N LEU A 145 0.42 3.67 4.72
CA LEU A 145 0.95 2.33 4.42
C LEU A 145 0.78 1.39 5.60
N LYS A 146 1.22 1.80 6.79
CA LYS A 146 1.05 1.06 8.04
C LYS A 146 -0.41 0.66 8.29
N ARG A 147 -1.35 1.59 8.15
CA ARG A 147 -2.79 1.30 8.34
C ARG A 147 -3.32 0.33 7.29
N THR A 148 -2.93 0.53 6.03
CA THR A 148 -3.39 -0.29 4.90
C THR A 148 -2.87 -1.72 5.02
N LEU A 149 -1.58 -1.90 5.31
CA LEU A 149 -0.98 -3.23 5.50
C LEU A 149 -1.58 -3.97 6.70
N LYS A 150 -1.87 -3.28 7.81
CA LYS A 150 -2.59 -3.89 8.95
C LYS A 150 -3.98 -4.43 8.61
N ARG A 151 -4.63 -3.93 7.54
CA ARG A 151 -5.92 -4.49 7.10
C ARG A 151 -5.78 -5.85 6.46
N LEU A 152 -4.60 -6.20 5.94
CA LEU A 152 -4.33 -7.54 5.44
C LEU A 152 -4.43 -8.58 6.55
N ASP A 153 -3.82 -8.32 7.71
CA ASP A 153 -3.84 -9.22 8.87
C ASP A 153 -5.26 -9.51 9.35
N VAL A 154 -6.20 -8.58 9.13
CA VAL A 154 -7.59 -8.69 9.57
C VAL A 154 -8.58 -8.83 8.40
N SER A 155 -8.08 -9.24 7.23
CA SER A 155 -8.91 -9.41 6.04
C SER A 155 -9.90 -10.56 6.14
N SER A 156 -9.62 -11.55 7.00
CA SER A 156 -10.35 -12.83 7.08
C SER A 156 -10.33 -13.59 5.75
N ARG A 157 -9.21 -13.51 5.05
CA ARG A 157 -8.90 -14.24 3.81
C ARG A 157 -7.59 -14.99 3.99
N SER A 158 -7.44 -16.09 3.30
CA SER A 158 -6.14 -16.77 3.19
C SER A 158 -5.23 -15.95 2.29
N LEU A 159 -4.07 -15.58 2.81
CA LEU A 159 -3.09 -14.77 2.11
C LEU A 159 -1.94 -15.66 1.62
N VAL A 160 -1.69 -15.64 0.33
CA VAL A 160 -0.61 -16.39 -0.32
C VAL A 160 0.27 -15.44 -1.09
N THR A 161 1.58 -15.66 -1.09
CA THR A 161 2.51 -14.92 -1.95
C THR A 161 3.25 -15.87 -2.87
N LEU A 162 3.39 -15.50 -4.13
CA LEU A 162 4.20 -16.19 -5.13
C LEU A 162 5.40 -15.32 -5.48
N ILE A 163 6.60 -15.84 -5.16
CA ILE A 163 7.86 -15.14 -5.35
C ILE A 163 8.56 -15.79 -6.54
N GLU A 164 8.59 -15.08 -7.65
CA GLU A 164 9.03 -15.56 -8.96
C GLU A 164 10.13 -14.67 -9.52
N PRO A 165 10.90 -15.10 -10.53
CA PRO A 165 11.80 -14.23 -11.28
C PRO A 165 11.07 -12.95 -11.74
N GLY A 166 11.69 -11.79 -11.50
CA GLY A 166 11.06 -10.48 -11.77
C GLY A 166 10.19 -9.93 -10.66
N SER A 167 9.93 -10.70 -9.59
CA SER A 167 9.27 -10.18 -8.38
C SER A 167 10.13 -9.13 -7.69
N CYS A 168 9.48 -8.13 -7.09
CA CYS A 168 10.12 -7.06 -6.35
C CYS A 168 9.66 -6.99 -4.89
N PHE A 169 9.54 -8.14 -4.22
CA PHE A 169 9.24 -8.22 -2.79
C PHE A 169 10.42 -7.69 -1.96
N THR A 170 10.50 -6.38 -1.89
CA THR A 170 11.54 -5.62 -1.19
C THR A 170 10.88 -4.62 -0.25
N GLY A 171 11.41 -4.46 0.95
CA GLY A 171 10.99 -3.43 1.90
C GLY A 171 9.48 -3.37 2.10
N THR A 172 8.85 -2.25 1.77
CA THR A 172 7.39 -2.07 1.91
C THR A 172 6.59 -3.20 1.24
N LEU A 173 7.02 -3.72 0.07
CA LEU A 173 6.34 -4.83 -0.59
C LEU A 173 6.67 -6.18 0.04
N LEU A 174 7.77 -6.32 0.78
CA LEU A 174 8.08 -7.51 1.55
C LEU A 174 7.07 -7.74 2.68
N GLU A 175 6.43 -6.69 3.19
CA GLU A 175 5.39 -6.81 4.22
C GLU A 175 4.22 -7.73 3.79
N LEU A 176 3.96 -7.84 2.49
CA LEU A 176 2.96 -8.77 1.96
C LEU A 176 3.37 -10.23 2.19
N VAL A 177 4.66 -10.54 2.06
CA VAL A 177 5.22 -11.88 2.32
C VAL A 177 5.19 -12.18 3.81
N LEU A 178 5.54 -11.18 4.64
CA LEU A 178 5.54 -11.33 6.10
C LEU A 178 4.13 -11.49 6.69
N ALA A 179 3.12 -10.90 6.04
CA ALA A 179 1.71 -11.03 6.43
C ALA A 179 1.04 -12.28 5.85
N ALA A 180 1.66 -12.98 4.90
CA ALA A 180 1.04 -14.11 4.22
C ALA A 180 0.98 -15.37 5.10
N ASP A 181 -0.11 -16.11 5.00
CA ASP A 181 -0.24 -17.42 5.63
C ASP A 181 0.71 -18.45 5.01
N ARG A 182 0.99 -18.28 3.71
CA ARG A 182 1.91 -19.14 2.95
C ARG A 182 2.63 -18.35 1.87
N SER A 183 3.91 -18.62 1.74
CA SER A 183 4.77 -18.05 0.70
C SER A 183 5.44 -19.17 -0.09
N PHE A 184 5.38 -19.08 -1.40
CA PHE A 184 6.03 -20.02 -2.31
C PHE A 184 7.04 -19.25 -3.14
N MET A 185 8.27 -19.74 -3.15
CA MET A 185 9.37 -19.14 -3.90
C MET A 185 9.88 -20.14 -4.95
N LEU A 186 9.97 -19.70 -6.19
CA LEU A 186 10.50 -20.53 -7.26
C LEU A 186 12.01 -20.70 -7.09
N ASP A 187 12.45 -21.94 -6.97
CA ASP A 187 13.87 -22.30 -7.00
C ASP A 187 14.27 -22.60 -8.46
N GLY A 188 14.58 -21.56 -9.22
CA GLY A 188 14.95 -21.65 -10.62
C GLY A 188 14.53 -20.43 -11.45
N LEU A 189 14.57 -20.60 -12.75
CA LEU A 189 14.14 -19.62 -13.75
C LEU A 189 13.07 -20.22 -14.64
N PHE A 190 12.24 -19.38 -15.24
CA PHE A 190 11.34 -19.83 -16.28
C PHE A 190 12.10 -20.20 -17.55
N GLU A 191 11.69 -21.27 -18.24
CA GLU A 191 12.35 -21.76 -19.46
C GLU A 191 12.38 -20.72 -20.59
N ASP A 192 11.35 -19.88 -20.65
CA ASP A 192 11.20 -18.78 -21.62
C ASP A 192 11.94 -17.49 -21.22
N GLN A 193 12.50 -17.43 -19.99
CA GLN A 193 13.20 -16.26 -19.45
C GLN A 193 14.55 -16.64 -18.80
N PRO A 194 15.45 -17.31 -19.51
CA PRO A 194 16.69 -17.84 -18.92
C PRO A 194 17.68 -16.75 -18.47
N GLU A 195 17.53 -15.52 -18.95
CA GLU A 195 18.37 -14.36 -18.59
C GLU A 195 17.81 -13.57 -17.39
N SER A 196 16.66 -13.98 -16.84
CA SER A 196 16.05 -13.27 -15.70
C SER A 196 16.85 -13.51 -14.41
N VAL A 197 16.73 -12.59 -13.47
CA VAL A 197 17.30 -12.76 -12.12
C VAL A 197 16.42 -13.73 -11.34
N SER A 198 17.05 -14.68 -10.65
CA SER A 198 16.33 -15.62 -9.77
C SER A 198 15.45 -14.89 -8.77
N ALA A 199 14.38 -15.53 -8.34
CA ALA A 199 13.51 -15.01 -7.30
C ALA A 199 14.31 -14.67 -6.03
N PHE A 200 13.98 -13.55 -5.40
CA PHE A 200 14.64 -13.10 -4.16
C PHE A 200 13.69 -12.34 -3.26
N LEU A 201 14.05 -12.26 -1.99
CA LEU A 201 13.41 -11.41 -0.98
C LEU A 201 14.47 -10.45 -0.41
N ARG A 202 14.09 -9.19 -0.23
CA ARG A 202 15.02 -8.18 0.27
C ARG A 202 14.39 -7.32 1.36
N PRO A 203 14.78 -7.50 2.63
CA PRO A 203 14.40 -6.58 3.69
C PRO A 203 15.12 -5.24 3.52
N THR A 204 14.44 -4.16 3.94
CA THR A 204 15.00 -2.82 4.10
C THR A 204 14.78 -2.35 5.55
N SER A 205 15.31 -1.19 5.92
CA SER A 205 15.03 -0.61 7.24
C SER A 205 13.53 -0.31 7.47
N MET A 206 12.72 -0.28 6.40
CA MET A 206 11.26 -0.12 6.51
C MET A 206 10.58 -1.29 7.24
N ASN A 207 11.16 -2.50 7.18
CA ASN A 207 10.61 -3.69 7.82
C ASN A 207 10.92 -3.76 9.34
N PHE A 208 11.78 -2.88 9.87
CA PHE A 208 12.25 -2.94 11.25
C PHE A 208 11.77 -1.73 12.07
N GLY A 209 10.44 -1.62 12.29
CA GLY A 209 9.81 -0.65 13.16
C GLY A 209 8.73 0.22 12.54
N PRO A 210 8.92 0.83 11.34
CA PRO A 210 7.92 1.73 10.75
C PRO A 210 6.57 1.08 10.45
N LEU A 211 6.56 -0.19 10.06
CA LEU A 211 5.38 -0.94 9.61
C LEU A 211 5.07 -2.13 10.53
N PRO A 212 4.74 -1.92 11.82
CA PRO A 212 4.43 -3.02 12.74
C PRO A 212 3.12 -3.70 12.37
N MET A 213 3.04 -5.01 12.61
CA MET A 213 1.82 -5.80 12.51
C MET A 213 0.71 -5.29 13.43
N VAL A 214 -0.50 -5.85 13.31
CA VAL A 214 -1.65 -5.47 14.17
C VAL A 214 -1.34 -5.62 15.65
N ASN A 215 -0.61 -6.67 16.03
CA ASN A 215 -0.18 -6.93 17.40
C ASN A 215 0.99 -6.04 17.88
N GLY A 216 1.53 -5.16 17.03
CA GLY A 216 2.62 -4.24 17.34
C GLY A 216 4.03 -4.84 17.23
N ILE A 217 4.17 -6.08 16.77
CA ILE A 217 5.46 -6.72 16.48
C ILE A 217 5.95 -6.27 15.09
N THR A 218 7.26 -6.10 14.96
CA THR A 218 7.97 -5.76 13.71
C THR A 218 8.94 -6.86 13.35
#